data_dfe69922706555ee4205827908c1024c
#
_entry.id   dfe69922706555ee4205827908c1024c
#
_cell.length_a   1.000
_cell.length_b   1.000
_cell.length_c   1.000
_cell.angle_alpha   90.00
_cell.angle_beta   90.00
_cell.angle_gamma   90.00
#
_symmetry.space_group_name_H-M   'P 1'
#
loop_
_entity.id
_entity.type
_entity.pdbx_description
1 polymer ?
#
loop_
_entity_poly.entity_id
_entity_poly.type
_entity_poly.pdbx_seq_one_letter_code
_entity_poly.pdbx_strand_id
1 'polypeptide(L)'
;MKQRHLKIWLAWAGVLIWCVLCLYLSSQRLADTTRLSAALTHWILGLLSLPGQTWYMPVFDGLRLAAHILVFAILAVLLWPALVLTTQNAHKSYLYSLGACGVLAVGSELGKLLIPGRHCSLPDMLLNFLGCLLGTGLTVLLRRRFAVGKR
;
A
#
# COMPACT_ATOMS: atom_id res chain seq x y z
N MET A 1 -25.89 -12.68 -14.82
CA MET A 1 -25.11 -11.52 -15.30
C MET A 1 -25.04 -10.38 -14.26
N LYS A 2 -26.13 -9.93 -13.66
CA LYS A 2 -26.15 -8.81 -12.67
C LYS A 2 -25.16 -8.96 -11.49
N GLN A 3 -25.06 -10.15 -10.89
CA GLN A 3 -24.14 -10.37 -9.75
C GLN A 3 -22.65 -10.24 -10.09
N ARG A 4 -22.24 -10.57 -11.32
CA ARG A 4 -20.85 -10.43 -11.74
C ARG A 4 -20.48 -8.95 -11.92
N HIS A 5 -21.34 -8.18 -12.57
CA HIS A 5 -21.14 -6.74 -12.72
C HIS A 5 -21.03 -6.04 -11.36
N LEU A 6 -21.92 -6.39 -10.42
CA LEU A 6 -21.88 -5.83 -9.07
C LEU A 6 -20.53 -6.11 -8.39
N LYS A 7 -20.01 -7.36 -8.46
CA LYS A 7 -18.70 -7.72 -7.89
C LYS A 7 -17.54 -6.92 -8.52
N ILE A 8 -17.57 -6.70 -9.84
CA ILE A 8 -16.58 -5.89 -10.54
C ILE A 8 -16.64 -4.44 -10.04
N TRP A 9 -17.84 -3.85 -9.98
CA TRP A 9 -18.00 -2.48 -9.49
C TRP A 9 -17.54 -2.28 -8.06
N LEU A 10 -17.91 -3.20 -7.16
CA LEU A 10 -17.46 -3.15 -5.76
C LEU A 10 -15.93 -3.28 -5.62
N ALA A 11 -15.31 -4.18 -6.40
CA ALA A 11 -13.87 -4.35 -6.40
C ALA A 11 -13.15 -3.06 -6.86
N TRP A 12 -13.61 -2.45 -7.96
CA TRP A 12 -13.03 -1.19 -8.46
C TRP A 12 -13.32 0.00 -7.54
N ALA A 13 -14.49 0.05 -6.89
CA ALA A 13 -14.79 1.07 -5.89
C ALA A 13 -13.78 1.00 -4.72
N GLY A 14 -13.47 -0.21 -4.22
CA GLY A 14 -12.45 -0.41 -3.20
C GLY A 14 -11.06 0.07 -3.65
N VAL A 15 -10.66 -0.24 -4.89
CA VAL A 15 -9.40 0.24 -5.48
C VAL A 15 -9.38 1.77 -5.54
N LEU A 16 -10.44 2.40 -6.04
CA LEU A 16 -10.52 3.86 -6.18
C LEU A 16 -10.45 4.55 -4.82
N ILE A 17 -11.22 4.08 -3.83
CA ILE A 17 -11.18 4.61 -2.46
C ILE A 17 -9.76 4.53 -1.91
N TRP A 18 -9.10 3.38 -2.09
CA TRP A 18 -7.73 3.20 -1.60
C TRP A 18 -6.71 4.07 -2.34
N CYS A 19 -6.84 4.24 -3.66
CA CYS A 19 -6.00 5.16 -4.43
C CYS A 19 -6.14 6.61 -3.93
N VAL A 20 -7.37 7.07 -3.67
CA VAL A 20 -7.62 8.40 -3.11
C VAL A 20 -6.96 8.53 -1.74
N LEU A 21 -7.07 7.50 -0.89
CA LEU A 21 -6.41 7.47 0.42
C LEU A 21 -4.88 7.53 0.29
N CYS A 22 -4.28 6.74 -0.63
CA CYS A 22 -2.84 6.78 -0.90
C CYS A 22 -2.38 8.19 -1.32
N LEU A 23 -3.10 8.81 -2.25
CA LEU A 23 -2.79 10.18 -2.70
C LEU A 23 -2.96 11.19 -1.57
N TYR A 24 -4.02 11.08 -0.78
CA TYR A 24 -4.25 11.92 0.40
C TYR A 24 -3.10 11.80 1.42
N LEU A 25 -2.71 10.57 1.79
CA LEU A 25 -1.60 10.35 2.72
C LEU A 25 -0.27 10.87 2.17
N SER A 26 -0.03 10.71 0.86
CA SER A 26 1.16 11.25 0.19
C SER A 26 1.17 12.77 0.12
N SER A 27 0.00 13.42 0.05
CA SER A 27 -0.15 14.88 -0.05
C SER A 27 -0.10 15.62 1.29
N GLN A 28 -0.07 14.91 2.42
CA GLN A 28 0.03 15.54 3.74
C GLN A 28 1.35 16.29 3.91
N ARG A 29 1.32 17.40 4.65
CA ARG A 29 2.54 18.16 5.00
C ARG A 29 3.47 17.30 5.87
N LEU A 30 4.76 17.57 5.77
CA LEU A 30 5.78 16.83 6.55
C LEU A 30 5.48 16.90 8.06
N ALA A 31 5.07 18.06 8.57
CA ALA A 31 4.73 18.24 9.98
C ALA A 31 3.60 17.31 10.45
N ASP A 32 2.56 17.12 9.63
CA ASP A 32 1.39 16.30 10.00
C ASP A 32 1.74 14.81 10.01
N THR A 33 2.48 14.34 9.01
CA THR A 33 2.97 12.95 8.96
C THR A 33 3.93 12.65 10.10
N THR A 34 4.81 13.61 10.45
CA THR A 34 5.74 13.48 11.58
C THR A 34 5.00 13.39 12.90
N ARG A 35 3.99 14.24 13.13
CA ARG A 35 3.16 14.20 14.36
C ARG A 35 2.45 12.87 14.53
N LEU A 36 1.85 12.33 13.48
CA LEU A 36 1.17 11.04 13.52
C LEU A 36 2.15 9.92 13.84
N SER A 37 3.30 9.88 13.15
CA SER A 37 4.34 8.88 13.41
C SER A 37 4.90 8.98 14.83
N ALA A 38 5.10 10.20 15.35
CA ALA A 38 5.56 10.43 16.72
C ALA A 38 4.55 9.93 17.75
N ALA A 39 3.25 10.25 17.56
CA ALA A 39 2.19 9.78 18.45
C ALA A 39 2.11 8.25 18.50
N LEU A 40 2.17 7.59 17.34
CA LEU A 40 2.21 6.13 17.24
C LEU A 40 3.46 5.53 17.88
N THR A 41 4.63 6.16 17.70
CA THR A 41 5.88 5.74 18.35
C THR A 41 5.76 5.78 19.87
N HIS A 42 5.28 6.89 20.44
CA HIS A 42 5.07 7.01 21.88
C HIS A 42 4.08 5.98 22.41
N TRP A 43 2.99 5.73 21.68
CA TRP A 43 2.01 4.72 22.04
C TRP A 43 2.60 3.30 22.08
N ILE A 44 3.39 2.92 21.05
CA ILE A 44 4.06 1.62 20.96
C ILE A 44 5.10 1.46 22.08
N LEU A 45 5.92 2.48 22.32
CA LEU A 45 6.92 2.45 23.39
C LEU A 45 6.26 2.28 24.76
N GLY A 46 5.14 2.98 24.99
CA GLY A 46 4.34 2.83 26.20
C GLY A 46 3.75 1.43 26.35
N LEU A 47 3.18 0.88 25.28
CA LEU A 47 2.58 -0.46 25.26
C LEU A 47 3.61 -1.57 25.55
N LEU A 48 4.82 -1.44 24.99
CA LEU A 48 5.90 -2.42 25.14
C LEU A 48 6.82 -2.12 26.33
N SER A 49 6.57 -1.06 27.08
CA SER A 49 7.41 -0.59 28.21
C SER A 49 8.89 -0.42 27.82
N LEU A 50 9.16 0.02 26.59
CA LEU A 50 10.50 0.20 26.07
C LEU A 50 11.08 1.58 26.46
N PRO A 51 12.39 1.67 26.79
CA PRO A 51 13.03 2.95 27.10
C PRO A 51 13.10 3.86 25.87
N GLY A 52 12.39 5.00 25.94
CA GLY A 52 12.25 5.93 24.83
C GLY A 52 13.57 6.48 24.29
N GLN A 53 14.57 6.69 25.16
CA GLN A 53 15.88 7.19 24.75
C GLN A 53 16.57 6.30 23.72
N THR A 54 16.42 4.98 23.83
CA THR A 54 17.09 4.01 22.95
C THR A 54 16.22 3.61 21.74
N TRP A 55 14.90 3.48 21.95
CA TRP A 55 14.00 2.85 20.97
C TRP A 55 13.17 3.83 20.16
N TYR A 56 13.17 5.12 20.49
CA TYR A 56 12.35 6.09 19.79
C TYR A 56 12.64 6.15 18.28
N MET A 57 13.89 6.41 17.90
CA MET A 57 14.26 6.53 16.48
C MET A 57 14.07 5.23 15.71
N PRO A 58 14.53 4.04 16.20
CA PRO A 58 14.27 2.78 15.51
C PRO A 58 12.80 2.49 15.29
N VAL A 59 11.92 2.75 16.28
CA VAL A 59 10.48 2.53 16.14
C VAL A 59 9.86 3.55 15.18
N PHE A 60 10.24 4.82 15.30
CA PHE A 60 9.76 5.90 14.42
C PHE A 60 10.08 5.63 12.95
N ASP A 61 11.34 5.30 12.64
CA ASP A 61 11.78 4.98 11.29
C ASP A 61 11.15 3.67 10.79
N GLY A 62 11.07 2.66 11.65
CA GLY A 62 10.40 1.40 11.35
C GLY A 62 8.92 1.58 10.98
N LEU A 63 8.17 2.41 11.70
CA LEU A 63 6.79 2.75 11.39
C LEU A 63 6.65 3.43 10.03
N ARG A 64 7.57 4.35 9.73
CA ARG A 64 7.58 5.04 8.43
C ARG A 64 7.83 4.05 7.28
N LEU A 65 8.82 3.19 7.41
CA LEU A 65 9.11 2.14 6.42
C LEU A 65 7.92 1.18 6.24
N ALA A 66 7.35 0.72 7.37
CA ALA A 66 6.19 -0.18 7.34
C ALA A 66 4.98 0.48 6.68
N ALA A 67 4.72 1.77 6.91
CA ALA A 67 3.61 2.49 6.30
C ALA A 67 3.71 2.50 4.77
N HIS A 68 4.89 2.77 4.19
CA HIS A 68 5.11 2.72 2.75
C HIS A 68 4.81 1.34 2.18
N ILE A 69 5.34 0.29 2.78
CA ILE A 69 5.13 -1.09 2.35
C ILE A 69 3.65 -1.48 2.47
N LEU A 70 3.01 -1.23 3.62
CA LEU A 70 1.64 -1.66 3.91
C LEU A 70 0.61 -0.96 3.02
N VAL A 71 0.74 0.34 2.82
CA VAL A 71 -0.20 1.12 1.99
C VAL A 71 -0.22 0.57 0.56
N PHE A 72 0.93 0.30 -0.03
CA PHE A 72 1.03 -0.24 -1.37
C PHE A 72 0.77 -1.75 -1.45
N ALA A 73 1.03 -2.51 -0.39
CA ALA A 73 0.64 -3.92 -0.33
C ALA A 73 -0.90 -4.06 -0.34
N ILE A 74 -1.61 -3.26 0.45
CA ILE A 74 -3.09 -3.26 0.46
C ILE A 74 -3.63 -2.83 -0.91
N LEU A 75 -3.04 -1.80 -1.53
CA LEU A 75 -3.41 -1.41 -2.90
C LEU A 75 -3.31 -2.59 -3.86
N ALA A 76 -2.21 -3.33 -3.84
CA ALA A 76 -2.01 -4.49 -4.71
C ALA A 76 -2.97 -5.64 -4.40
N VAL A 77 -3.28 -5.88 -3.11
CA VAL A 77 -4.27 -6.87 -2.66
C VAL A 77 -5.67 -6.54 -3.18
N LEU A 78 -6.03 -5.28 -3.30
CA LEU A 78 -7.31 -4.84 -3.86
C LEU A 78 -7.30 -4.84 -5.39
N LEU A 79 -6.21 -4.38 -6.01
CA LEU A 79 -6.11 -4.17 -7.46
C LEU A 79 -6.08 -5.48 -8.25
N TRP A 80 -5.27 -6.45 -7.81
CA TRP A 80 -5.12 -7.69 -8.55
C TRP A 80 -6.44 -8.49 -8.70
N PRO A 81 -7.27 -8.69 -7.64
CA PRO A 81 -8.58 -9.34 -7.80
C PRO A 81 -9.53 -8.56 -8.72
N ALA A 82 -9.54 -7.22 -8.63
CA ALA A 82 -10.36 -6.38 -9.50
C ALA A 82 -9.99 -6.58 -10.98
N LEU A 83 -8.67 -6.62 -11.27
CA LEU A 83 -8.16 -6.92 -12.60
C LEU A 83 -8.49 -8.34 -13.04
N VAL A 84 -8.41 -9.35 -12.18
CA VAL A 84 -8.79 -10.73 -12.52
C VAL A 84 -10.26 -10.85 -12.85
N LEU A 85 -11.14 -10.18 -12.11
CA LEU A 85 -12.58 -10.15 -12.40
C LEU A 85 -12.90 -9.51 -13.76
N THR A 86 -12.08 -8.52 -14.16
CA THR A 86 -12.26 -7.77 -15.41
C THR A 86 -11.65 -8.50 -16.60
N THR A 87 -10.37 -8.88 -16.52
CA THR A 87 -9.60 -9.46 -17.63
C THR A 87 -9.83 -10.96 -17.81
N GLN A 88 -10.29 -11.65 -16.75
CA GLN A 88 -10.43 -13.11 -16.66
C GLN A 88 -9.14 -13.89 -16.90
N ASN A 89 -7.99 -13.19 -16.86
CA ASN A 89 -6.67 -13.77 -17.07
C ASN A 89 -5.75 -13.39 -15.91
N ALA A 90 -5.42 -14.38 -15.08
CA ALA A 90 -4.62 -14.17 -13.87
C ALA A 90 -3.20 -13.64 -14.17
N HIS A 91 -2.57 -14.13 -15.26
CA HIS A 91 -1.22 -13.71 -15.64
C HIS A 91 -1.19 -12.25 -16.13
N LYS A 92 -2.12 -11.89 -17.02
CA LYS A 92 -2.26 -10.48 -17.47
C LYS A 92 -2.57 -9.56 -16.30
N SER A 93 -3.45 -9.97 -15.40
CA SER A 93 -3.79 -9.21 -14.19
C SER A 93 -2.59 -9.00 -13.27
N TYR A 94 -1.70 -9.98 -13.16
CA TYR A 94 -0.45 -9.86 -12.40
C TYR A 94 0.44 -8.75 -12.98
N LEU A 95 0.69 -8.78 -14.29
CA LEU A 95 1.51 -7.77 -14.97
C LEU A 95 0.89 -6.37 -14.89
N TYR A 96 -0.42 -6.27 -15.13
CA TYR A 96 -1.13 -4.99 -15.03
C TYR A 96 -1.15 -4.44 -13.60
N SER A 97 -1.29 -5.31 -12.59
CA SER A 97 -1.21 -4.90 -11.19
C SER A 97 0.15 -4.33 -10.84
N LEU A 98 1.24 -5.01 -11.21
CA LEU A 98 2.59 -4.51 -10.98
C LEU A 98 2.88 -3.21 -11.74
N GLY A 99 2.48 -3.12 -13.00
CA GLY A 99 2.64 -1.91 -13.80
C GLY A 99 1.90 -0.72 -13.21
N ALA A 100 0.62 -0.89 -12.88
CA ALA A 100 -0.21 0.17 -12.28
C ALA A 100 0.32 0.59 -10.90
N CYS A 101 0.70 -0.37 -10.05
CA CYS A 101 1.32 -0.07 -8.76
C CYS A 101 2.65 0.67 -8.92
N GLY A 102 3.49 0.28 -9.90
CA GLY A 102 4.74 0.97 -10.19
C GLY A 102 4.51 2.43 -10.60
N VAL A 103 3.55 2.67 -11.51
CA VAL A 103 3.16 4.04 -11.91
C VAL A 103 2.67 4.85 -10.72
N LEU A 104 1.84 4.27 -9.85
CA LEU A 104 1.35 4.94 -8.65
C LEU A 104 2.46 5.18 -7.62
N ALA A 105 3.41 4.25 -7.45
CA ALA A 105 4.55 4.41 -6.57
C ALA A 105 5.43 5.59 -6.99
N VAL A 106 5.76 5.67 -8.28
CA VAL A 106 6.52 6.80 -8.84
C VAL A 106 5.71 8.09 -8.78
N GLY A 107 4.44 8.05 -9.22
CA GLY A 107 3.56 9.22 -9.25
C GLY A 107 3.31 9.82 -7.86
N SER A 108 3.17 8.98 -6.83
CA SER A 108 2.99 9.45 -5.43
C SER A 108 4.24 10.17 -4.89
N GLU A 109 5.43 9.72 -5.27
CA GLU A 109 6.68 10.38 -4.86
C GLU A 109 6.94 11.66 -5.66
N LEU A 110 6.69 11.65 -6.97
CA LEU A 110 6.79 12.87 -7.78
C LEU A 110 5.77 13.93 -7.36
N GLY A 111 4.56 13.50 -6.96
CA GLY A 111 3.53 14.39 -6.43
C GLY A 111 3.97 15.15 -5.17
N LYS A 112 4.88 14.61 -4.37
CA LYS A 112 5.46 15.31 -3.20
C LYS A 112 6.23 16.58 -3.58
N LEU A 113 6.78 16.65 -4.81
CA LEU A 113 7.50 17.84 -5.29
C LEU A 113 6.59 19.07 -5.44
N LEU A 114 5.27 18.87 -5.53
CA LEU A 114 4.28 19.95 -5.57
C LEU A 114 3.94 20.52 -4.18
N ILE A 115 4.48 19.92 -3.11
CA ILE A 115 4.16 20.29 -1.72
C ILE A 115 5.39 20.96 -1.10
N PRO A 116 5.26 22.22 -0.60
CA PRO A 116 6.36 22.90 0.04
C PRO A 116 6.98 22.11 1.20
N GLY A 117 8.31 21.99 1.20
CA GLY A 117 9.05 21.27 2.23
C GLY A 117 9.05 19.74 2.10
N ARG A 118 8.51 19.18 1.00
CA ARG A 118 8.59 17.74 0.70
C ARG A 118 9.64 17.49 -0.39
N HIS A 119 10.26 16.32 -0.31
CA HIS A 119 11.23 15.87 -1.30
C HIS A 119 10.80 14.52 -1.86
N CYS A 120 11.11 14.28 -3.14
CA CYS A 120 10.99 12.98 -3.76
C CYS A 120 12.10 12.07 -3.22
N SER A 121 11.75 10.86 -2.82
CA SER A 121 12.65 9.89 -2.18
C SER A 121 12.70 8.60 -2.99
N LEU A 122 13.83 8.29 -3.58
CA LEU A 122 14.04 7.01 -4.27
C LEU A 122 13.86 5.79 -3.33
N PRO A 123 14.39 5.80 -2.09
CA PRO A 123 14.10 4.74 -1.13
C PRO A 123 12.60 4.54 -0.88
N ASP A 124 11.82 5.62 -0.72
CA ASP A 124 10.37 5.52 -0.51
C ASP A 124 9.66 4.92 -1.75
N MET A 125 10.10 5.25 -2.98
CA MET A 125 9.61 4.59 -4.21
C MET A 125 9.86 3.09 -4.19
N LEU A 126 11.07 2.67 -3.80
CA LEU A 126 11.43 1.25 -3.73
C LEU A 126 10.61 0.51 -2.67
N LEU A 127 10.35 1.12 -1.51
CA LEU A 127 9.50 0.56 -0.47
C LEU A 127 8.04 0.43 -0.94
N ASN A 128 7.51 1.43 -1.63
CA ASN A 128 6.18 1.39 -2.23
C ASN A 128 6.08 0.23 -3.24
N PHE A 129 7.10 0.08 -4.10
CA PHE A 129 7.15 -1.02 -5.08
C PHE A 129 7.31 -2.39 -4.41
N LEU A 130 8.11 -2.50 -3.36
CA LEU A 130 8.23 -3.71 -2.54
C LEU A 130 6.87 -4.09 -1.94
N GLY A 131 6.12 -3.12 -1.42
CA GLY A 131 4.75 -3.32 -0.96
C GLY A 131 3.85 -3.93 -2.06
N CYS A 132 3.94 -3.39 -3.29
CA CYS A 132 3.19 -3.92 -4.43
C CYS A 132 3.54 -5.38 -4.74
N LEU A 133 4.84 -5.72 -4.74
CA LEU A 133 5.31 -7.09 -4.96
C LEU A 133 4.78 -8.06 -3.89
N LEU A 134 4.90 -7.67 -2.62
CA LEU A 134 4.43 -8.47 -1.49
C LEU A 134 2.91 -8.66 -1.51
N GLY A 135 2.14 -7.60 -1.73
CA GLY A 135 0.68 -7.65 -1.80
C GLY A 135 0.17 -8.50 -2.97
N THR A 136 0.76 -8.32 -4.16
CA THR A 136 0.39 -9.12 -5.33
C THR A 136 0.79 -10.59 -5.13
N GLY A 137 1.99 -10.85 -4.62
CA GLY A 137 2.47 -12.20 -4.31
C GLY A 137 1.57 -12.92 -3.31
N LEU A 138 1.19 -12.25 -2.22
CA LEU A 138 0.27 -12.78 -1.22
C LEU A 138 -1.07 -13.18 -1.85
N THR A 139 -1.65 -12.32 -2.68
CA THR A 139 -2.95 -12.58 -3.32
C THR A 139 -2.89 -13.78 -4.27
N VAL A 140 -1.81 -13.90 -5.03
CA VAL A 140 -1.57 -15.05 -5.92
C VAL A 140 -1.43 -16.35 -5.12
N LEU A 141 -0.67 -16.32 -4.01
CA LEU A 141 -0.47 -17.50 -3.15
C LEU A 141 -1.78 -17.94 -2.50
N LEU A 142 -2.54 -17.00 -1.94
CA LEU A 142 -3.85 -17.28 -1.34
C LEU A 142 -4.78 -17.93 -2.36
N ARG A 143 -4.87 -17.37 -3.57
CA ARG A 143 -5.71 -17.96 -4.62
C ARG A 143 -5.31 -19.38 -4.98
N ARG A 144 -4.01 -19.67 -5.07
CA ARG A 144 -3.52 -21.03 -5.34
C ARG A 144 -3.95 -22.02 -4.26
N ARG A 145 -3.82 -21.64 -2.97
CA ARG A 145 -4.24 -22.50 -1.85
C ARG A 145 -5.74 -22.79 -1.87
N PHE A 146 -6.58 -21.78 -2.09
CA PHE A 146 -8.03 -21.97 -2.15
C PHE A 146 -8.53 -22.69 -3.41
N ALA A 147 -7.76 -22.67 -4.51
CA ALA A 147 -8.07 -23.44 -5.71
C ALA A 147 -7.77 -24.94 -5.54
N VAL A 148 -6.71 -25.30 -4.80
CA VAL A 148 -6.32 -26.70 -4.53
C VAL A 148 -7.30 -27.37 -3.54
N GLY A 149 -7.84 -26.61 -2.57
CA GLY A 149 -8.80 -27.17 -1.58
C GLY A 149 -10.22 -27.47 -2.12
N LYS A 150 -10.49 -27.20 -3.39
CA LYS A 150 -11.78 -27.48 -4.04
C LYS A 150 -11.74 -28.68 -5.01
N ARG A 151 -10.65 -29.41 -5.06
CA ARG A 151 -10.54 -30.71 -5.74
C ARG A 151 -10.58 -31.82 -4.71
#